data_3df586321ebb46ca2d98da3365203fae
#
_entry.id   3df586321ebb46ca2d98da3365203fae
#
_cell.length_a   1.000
_cell.length_b   1.000
_cell.length_c   1.000
_cell.angle_alpha   90.00
_cell.angle_beta   90.00
_cell.angle_gamma   90.00
#
_symmetry.space_group_name_H-M   'P 1'
#
loop_
_entity.id
_entity.type
_entity.pdbx_description
1 polymer ?
#
loop_
_entity_poly.entity_id
_entity_poly.type
_entity_poly.pdbx_seq_one_letter_code
_entity_poly.pdbx_strand_id
1 'polypeptide(L)'
;MEKAPLPSSPITFGRRSFMRRAAGAVLFAAAVPAPAMASNWRGLVGCIKPRANDSSLVDMIRLLPSGIGVLPVYLNLTEGTREDFQNSYANYEKNVAYLASQHCDTISIEGAPPFMLLGPGGEAKLLDGWKQKYKTDMFTSSQNQVNVLKAMKIKKILGITAFGADLNRSYAKYFEDSGIAVVAMEGMDVSFAAIPDVPSEAIYSFIKKKFLEHKGADAVYILGSGLGALSLIAVLEQDLGVPVVQPIAARIWEIQRRLHVREPIKGYGALLETLPA
;
A
#
# COMPACT_ATOMS: atom_id res chain seq x y z
N MET A 1 -28.77 22.58 -61.82
CA MET A 1 -27.85 23.60 -61.29
C MET A 1 -26.79 22.86 -60.57
N GLU A 2 -25.96 22.54 -61.20
CA GLU A 2 -24.58 22.44 -61.70
C GLU A 2 -23.54 22.58 -60.55
N LYS A 3 -22.86 21.46 -60.26
CA LYS A 3 -21.73 21.34 -59.31
C LYS A 3 -20.46 21.85 -60.00
N ALA A 4 -19.81 22.84 -59.41
CA ALA A 4 -18.48 23.29 -59.85
C ALA A 4 -17.39 22.33 -59.35
N PRO A 5 -16.34 22.02 -60.12
CA PRO A 5 -15.27 21.13 -59.73
C PRO A 5 -14.16 21.85 -58.96
N LEU A 6 -13.53 21.11 -58.02
CA LEU A 6 -12.33 21.51 -57.30
C LEU A 6 -11.09 21.43 -58.20
N PRO A 7 -10.13 22.36 -58.10
CA PRO A 7 -8.88 22.28 -58.86
C PRO A 7 -7.88 21.36 -58.16
N SER A 8 -7.40 20.35 -58.87
CA SER A 8 -6.22 19.57 -58.61
C SER A 8 -4.96 20.27 -59.08
N SER A 9 -4.02 20.55 -58.17
CA SER A 9 -2.65 20.85 -58.57
C SER A 9 -1.65 20.24 -57.58
N PRO A 10 -0.70 19.44 -58.06
CA PRO A 10 0.35 18.88 -57.21
C PRO A 10 1.45 19.90 -56.98
N ILE A 11 1.79 20.14 -55.70
CA ILE A 11 2.96 20.95 -55.32
C ILE A 11 4.20 20.07 -55.51
N THR A 12 4.92 20.31 -56.58
CA THR A 12 6.28 19.77 -56.82
C THR A 12 7.29 20.54 -55.96
N PHE A 13 7.80 19.92 -54.90
CA PHE A 13 8.98 20.45 -54.21
C PHE A 13 10.24 20.17 -55.01
N GLY A 14 10.80 21.23 -55.62
CA GLY A 14 12.07 21.23 -56.34
C GLY A 14 13.24 20.93 -55.40
N ARG A 15 13.87 19.79 -55.64
CA ARG A 15 15.22 19.52 -55.13
C ARG A 15 16.21 20.40 -55.88
N ARG A 16 16.75 21.46 -55.28
CA ARG A 16 18.07 22.04 -55.56
C ARG A 16 18.18 23.44 -54.93
N SER A 17 18.78 23.48 -53.74
CA SER A 17 19.70 24.55 -53.30
C SER A 17 19.69 24.67 -51.76
N PHE A 18 20.38 23.77 -51.11
CA PHE A 18 20.93 24.02 -49.76
C PHE A 18 22.16 23.15 -49.53
N MET A 19 23.14 23.34 -50.34
CA MET A 19 24.49 22.94 -50.01
C MET A 19 25.38 24.16 -50.12
N ARG A 20 25.63 24.86 -49.03
CA ARG A 20 26.89 25.52 -48.69
C ARG A 20 26.79 26.25 -47.34
N ARG A 21 27.70 25.87 -46.46
CA ARG A 21 28.18 26.59 -45.29
C ARG A 21 27.33 26.45 -43.99
N ALA A 22 27.64 25.43 -43.24
CA ALA A 22 27.88 25.54 -41.80
C ALA A 22 28.79 24.38 -41.41
N ALA A 23 30.11 24.62 -41.44
CA ALA A 23 31.03 23.86 -40.57
C ALA A 23 30.73 24.32 -39.13
N GLY A 24 29.67 23.79 -38.57
CA GLY A 24 29.26 23.95 -37.18
C GLY A 24 29.64 22.66 -36.43
N ALA A 25 30.42 22.80 -35.39
CA ALA A 25 30.83 21.73 -34.49
C ALA A 25 29.66 20.83 -34.19
N VAL A 26 29.67 19.58 -34.62
CA VAL A 26 28.83 18.51 -34.10
C VAL A 26 29.36 18.27 -32.69
N LEU A 27 28.75 18.98 -31.73
CA LEU A 27 28.78 18.56 -30.35
C LEU A 27 28.10 17.18 -30.34
N PHE A 28 28.91 16.13 -30.35
CA PHE A 28 28.49 14.85 -29.81
C PHE A 28 28.16 15.13 -28.35
N ALA A 29 26.91 15.48 -28.09
CA ALA A 29 26.31 15.20 -26.81
C ALA A 29 26.44 13.67 -26.69
N ALA A 30 27.49 13.20 -26.01
CA ALA A 30 27.55 11.85 -25.53
C ALA A 30 26.22 11.67 -24.79
N ALA A 31 25.30 10.91 -25.39
CA ALA A 31 24.15 10.43 -24.68
C ALA A 31 24.74 9.67 -23.50
N VAL A 32 24.76 10.33 -22.34
CA VAL A 32 25.00 9.64 -21.08
C VAL A 32 23.94 8.54 -21.12
N PRO A 33 24.33 7.25 -21.21
CA PRO A 33 23.34 6.20 -21.14
C PRO A 33 22.59 6.48 -19.86
N ALA A 34 21.28 6.73 -19.95
CA ALA A 34 20.44 6.75 -18.77
C ALA A 34 20.84 5.49 -18.01
N PRO A 35 21.26 5.57 -16.74
CA PRO A 35 21.67 4.38 -16.03
C PRO A 35 20.53 3.41 -16.23
N ALA A 36 20.83 2.22 -16.77
CA ALA A 36 19.88 1.12 -16.78
C ALA A 36 19.46 1.00 -15.32
N MET A 37 18.28 1.49 -14.99
CA MET A 37 17.79 1.50 -13.63
C MET A 37 17.63 0.03 -13.27
N ALA A 38 18.62 -0.55 -12.59
CA ALA A 38 18.39 -1.72 -11.78
C ALA A 38 17.29 -1.28 -10.82
N SER A 39 16.04 -1.62 -11.16
CA SER A 39 14.83 -1.09 -10.52
C SER A 39 14.73 -1.47 -9.05
N ASN A 40 15.65 -2.31 -8.54
CA ASN A 40 15.64 -2.91 -7.22
C ASN A 40 17.03 -2.98 -6.55
N TRP A 41 17.90 -2.01 -6.80
CA TRP A 41 19.26 -1.99 -6.24
C TRP A 41 19.32 -1.80 -4.71
N ARG A 42 18.21 -1.39 -4.06
CA ARG A 42 18.04 -1.35 -2.60
C ARG A 42 17.30 -2.55 -2.06
N GLY A 43 16.65 -3.35 -2.89
CA GLY A 43 15.93 -4.54 -2.53
C GLY A 43 14.69 -4.79 -3.37
N LEU A 44 14.27 -6.05 -3.42
CA LEU A 44 13.06 -6.52 -4.09
C LEU A 44 12.03 -6.98 -3.06
N VAL A 45 10.85 -6.37 -3.08
CA VAL A 45 9.74 -6.71 -2.19
C VAL A 45 8.71 -7.53 -2.95
N GLY A 46 8.49 -8.76 -2.52
CA GLY A 46 7.31 -9.54 -2.93
C GLY A 46 6.06 -8.98 -2.24
N CYS A 47 4.99 -8.80 -2.98
CA CYS A 47 3.76 -8.22 -2.44
C CYS A 47 2.56 -9.11 -2.78
N ILE A 48 1.98 -9.79 -1.76
CA ILE A 48 0.77 -10.61 -1.95
C ILE A 48 -0.43 -9.75 -1.62
N LYS A 49 -1.28 -9.48 -2.62
CA LYS A 49 -2.46 -8.63 -2.50
C LYS A 49 -3.75 -9.44 -2.49
N PRO A 50 -4.72 -9.09 -1.64
CA PRO A 50 -6.03 -9.77 -1.63
C PRO A 50 -6.77 -9.62 -2.96
N ARG A 51 -6.69 -8.42 -3.58
CA ARG A 51 -7.41 -8.06 -4.81
C ARG A 51 -6.54 -7.24 -5.75
N ALA A 52 -6.89 -7.26 -7.05
CA ALA A 52 -6.21 -6.50 -8.09
C ALA A 52 -6.76 -5.07 -8.28
N ASN A 53 -8.00 -4.82 -7.90
CA ASN A 53 -8.75 -3.61 -8.25
C ASN A 53 -8.73 -2.51 -7.18
N ASP A 54 -7.63 -2.35 -6.46
CA ASP A 54 -7.46 -1.22 -5.54
C ASP A 54 -6.23 -0.37 -5.90
N SER A 55 -6.24 0.89 -5.54
CA SER A 55 -5.15 1.84 -5.80
C SER A 55 -3.93 1.62 -4.92
N SER A 56 -4.02 0.78 -3.90
CA SER A 56 -3.02 0.69 -2.83
C SER A 56 -1.63 0.26 -3.31
N LEU A 57 -1.55 -0.53 -4.39
CA LEU A 57 -0.26 -0.88 -5.01
C LEU A 57 0.39 0.33 -5.68
N VAL A 58 -0.39 1.10 -6.44
CA VAL A 58 0.09 2.30 -7.13
C VAL A 58 0.58 3.33 -6.11
N ASP A 59 -0.21 3.56 -5.06
CA ASP A 59 0.16 4.48 -3.98
C ASP A 59 1.44 4.03 -3.26
N MET A 60 1.58 2.73 -2.98
CA MET A 60 2.78 2.19 -2.37
C MET A 60 4.00 2.37 -3.27
N ILE A 61 3.92 2.01 -4.54
CA ILE A 61 5.04 2.14 -5.49
C ILE A 61 5.47 3.60 -5.64
N ARG A 62 4.50 4.53 -5.70
CA ARG A 62 4.77 5.96 -5.83
C ARG A 62 5.52 6.54 -4.63
N LEU A 63 5.29 6.00 -3.44
CA LEU A 63 5.86 6.50 -2.18
C LEU A 63 7.11 5.75 -1.73
N LEU A 64 7.34 4.54 -2.22
CA LEU A 64 8.54 3.80 -1.86
C LEU A 64 9.80 4.55 -2.33
N PRO A 65 10.86 4.59 -1.50
CA PRO A 65 12.15 5.13 -1.89
C PRO A 65 12.68 4.54 -3.19
N SER A 66 13.35 5.35 -3.99
CA SER A 66 13.96 4.93 -5.25
C SER A 66 14.89 3.73 -5.06
N GLY A 67 14.83 2.77 -5.97
CA GLY A 67 15.66 1.56 -5.93
C GLY A 67 15.05 0.39 -5.15
N ILE A 68 13.83 0.53 -4.62
CA ILE A 68 13.05 -0.58 -4.08
C ILE A 68 12.11 -1.08 -5.16
N GLY A 69 12.33 -2.31 -5.63
CA GLY A 69 11.46 -2.98 -6.60
C GLY A 69 10.29 -3.68 -5.92
N VAL A 70 9.17 -3.80 -6.61
CA VAL A 70 7.96 -4.51 -6.12
C VAL A 70 7.53 -5.57 -7.12
N LEU A 71 7.35 -6.80 -6.65
CA LEU A 71 6.82 -7.91 -7.43
C LEU A 71 5.44 -8.30 -6.85
N PRO A 72 4.33 -7.84 -7.45
CA PRO A 72 2.99 -8.11 -6.94
C PRO A 72 2.45 -9.46 -7.44
N VAL A 73 1.69 -10.14 -6.58
CA VAL A 73 0.84 -11.28 -6.89
C VAL A 73 -0.53 -11.09 -6.24
N TYR A 74 -1.57 -11.70 -6.79
CA TYR A 74 -2.95 -11.48 -6.35
C TYR A 74 -3.63 -12.79 -5.98
N LEU A 75 -4.44 -12.75 -4.90
CA LEU A 75 -5.23 -13.89 -4.42
C LEU A 75 -6.62 -13.95 -5.06
N ASN A 76 -7.13 -12.80 -5.51
CA ASN A 76 -8.48 -12.64 -6.05
C ASN A 76 -9.59 -13.03 -5.04
N LEU A 77 -9.47 -12.57 -3.79
CA LEU A 77 -10.54 -12.67 -2.80
C LEU A 77 -11.74 -11.83 -3.23
N THR A 78 -12.95 -12.37 -3.13
CA THR A 78 -14.16 -11.74 -3.67
C THR A 78 -15.18 -11.33 -2.62
N GLU A 79 -15.38 -12.17 -1.59
CA GLU A 79 -16.50 -12.03 -0.65
C GLU A 79 -16.13 -11.23 0.60
N GLY A 80 -14.91 -11.37 1.10
CA GLY A 80 -14.47 -10.73 2.34
C GLY A 80 -15.19 -11.25 3.57
N THR A 81 -15.76 -12.46 3.50
CA THR A 81 -16.38 -13.15 4.62
C THR A 81 -15.36 -13.87 5.48
N ARG A 82 -15.77 -14.28 6.69
CA ARG A 82 -14.92 -15.11 7.57
C ARG A 82 -14.50 -16.41 6.89
N GLU A 83 -15.40 -17.07 6.16
CA GLU A 83 -15.13 -18.30 5.44
C GLU A 83 -14.13 -18.09 4.29
N ASP A 84 -14.32 -17.04 3.48
CA ASP A 84 -13.40 -16.65 2.40
C ASP A 84 -11.97 -16.43 2.94
N PHE A 85 -11.86 -15.74 4.08
CA PHE A 85 -10.58 -15.52 4.75
C PHE A 85 -9.95 -16.83 5.26
N GLN A 86 -10.72 -17.70 5.89
CA GLN A 86 -10.21 -18.98 6.40
C GLN A 86 -9.76 -19.92 5.29
N ASN A 87 -10.41 -19.89 4.14
CA ASN A 87 -10.09 -20.72 2.98
C ASN A 87 -8.89 -20.18 2.17
N SER A 88 -8.41 -18.97 2.47
CA SER A 88 -7.36 -18.31 1.68
C SER A 88 -5.93 -18.76 1.99
N TYR A 89 -5.65 -19.39 3.14
CA TYR A 89 -4.27 -19.66 3.61
C TYR A 89 -3.43 -20.48 2.63
N ALA A 90 -4.00 -21.52 1.99
CA ALA A 90 -3.29 -22.32 1.01
C ALA A 90 -2.85 -21.48 -0.21
N ASN A 91 -3.70 -20.52 -0.63
CA ASN A 91 -3.38 -19.58 -1.69
C ASN A 91 -2.29 -18.57 -1.26
N TYR A 92 -2.32 -18.09 -0.02
CA TYR A 92 -1.23 -17.28 0.53
C TYR A 92 0.09 -18.05 0.48
N GLU A 93 0.12 -19.30 0.97
CA GLU A 93 1.33 -20.11 0.99
C GLU A 93 1.89 -20.38 -0.41
N LYS A 94 1.02 -20.69 -1.39
CA LYS A 94 1.42 -20.84 -2.79
C LYS A 94 2.13 -19.60 -3.33
N ASN A 95 1.59 -18.42 -3.03
CA ASN A 95 2.18 -17.16 -3.47
C ASN A 95 3.46 -16.81 -2.70
N VAL A 96 3.55 -17.15 -1.41
CA VAL A 96 4.80 -17.06 -0.63
C VAL A 96 5.90 -17.92 -1.27
N ALA A 97 5.59 -19.17 -1.61
CA ALA A 97 6.53 -20.08 -2.29
C ALA A 97 7.02 -19.51 -3.62
N TYR A 98 6.11 -18.95 -4.42
CA TYR A 98 6.47 -18.31 -5.69
C TYR A 98 7.38 -17.10 -5.47
N LEU A 99 7.03 -16.17 -4.59
CA LEU A 99 7.83 -14.96 -4.35
C LEU A 99 9.20 -15.29 -3.73
N ALA A 100 9.27 -16.29 -2.87
CA ALA A 100 10.54 -16.78 -2.33
C ALA A 100 11.46 -17.34 -3.45
N SER A 101 10.88 -18.06 -4.44
CA SER A 101 11.64 -18.54 -5.61
C SER A 101 12.13 -17.41 -6.53
N GLN A 102 11.55 -16.23 -6.45
CA GLN A 102 11.98 -15.02 -7.16
C GLN A 102 13.06 -14.23 -6.41
N HIS A 103 13.59 -14.77 -5.31
CA HIS A 103 14.63 -14.15 -4.48
C HIS A 103 14.27 -12.75 -3.96
N CYS A 104 13.00 -12.54 -3.56
CA CYS A 104 12.60 -11.33 -2.87
C CYS A 104 13.34 -11.22 -1.53
N ASP A 105 13.85 -10.02 -1.21
CA ASP A 105 14.53 -9.73 0.06
C ASP A 105 13.58 -9.78 1.24
N THR A 106 12.34 -9.38 1.02
CA THR A 106 11.23 -9.55 1.98
C THR A 106 9.90 -9.71 1.25
N ILE A 107 8.93 -10.39 1.88
CA ILE A 107 7.58 -10.58 1.36
C ILE A 107 6.57 -9.87 2.26
N SER A 108 5.86 -8.89 1.70
CA SER A 108 4.72 -8.23 2.32
C SER A 108 3.44 -9.00 2.02
N ILE A 109 2.85 -9.61 3.04
CA ILE A 109 1.61 -10.37 2.94
C ILE A 109 0.46 -9.45 3.34
N GLU A 110 -0.27 -8.95 2.34
CA GLU A 110 -1.39 -8.05 2.54
C GLU A 110 -2.70 -8.79 2.86
N GLY A 111 -3.67 -8.05 3.41
CA GLY A 111 -4.92 -8.61 3.88
C GLY A 111 -4.82 -8.99 5.35
N ALA A 112 -4.93 -8.01 6.26
CA ALA A 112 -4.91 -8.25 7.70
C ALA A 112 -6.04 -9.19 8.21
N PRO A 113 -7.29 -9.11 7.70
CA PRO A 113 -8.41 -9.89 8.21
C PRO A 113 -8.16 -11.39 8.41
N PRO A 114 -7.68 -12.17 7.43
CA PRO A 114 -7.44 -13.59 7.65
C PRO A 114 -6.46 -13.87 8.79
N PHE A 115 -5.40 -13.10 8.91
CA PHE A 115 -4.37 -13.30 9.95
C PHE A 115 -4.87 -12.86 11.33
N MET A 116 -5.63 -11.78 11.42
CA MET A 116 -6.27 -11.34 12.67
C MET A 116 -7.23 -12.40 13.24
N LEU A 117 -7.92 -13.16 12.37
CA LEU A 117 -8.81 -14.26 12.80
C LEU A 117 -8.06 -15.44 13.44
N LEU A 118 -6.75 -15.59 13.17
CA LEU A 118 -5.91 -16.57 13.85
C LEU A 118 -5.48 -16.13 15.25
N GLY A 119 -5.63 -14.85 15.55
CA GLY A 119 -5.01 -14.20 16.69
C GLY A 119 -3.48 -14.09 16.55
N PRO A 120 -2.81 -13.24 17.37
CA PRO A 120 -1.39 -12.97 17.22
C PRO A 120 -0.50 -14.21 17.38
N GLY A 121 -0.85 -15.15 18.24
CA GLY A 121 -0.10 -16.39 18.42
C GLY A 121 -0.23 -17.35 17.24
N GLY A 122 -1.43 -17.50 16.67
CA GLY A 122 -1.67 -18.34 15.50
C GLY A 122 -1.01 -17.77 14.25
N GLU A 123 -1.09 -16.47 14.05
CA GLU A 123 -0.40 -15.76 12.97
C GLU A 123 1.12 -15.93 13.06
N ALA A 124 1.72 -15.72 14.23
CA ALA A 124 3.15 -15.86 14.43
C ALA A 124 3.61 -17.29 14.10
N LYS A 125 2.90 -18.32 14.60
CA LYS A 125 3.21 -19.72 14.31
C LYS A 125 3.16 -20.03 12.81
N LEU A 126 2.15 -19.54 12.10
CA LEU A 126 2.01 -19.74 10.65
C LEU A 126 3.17 -19.07 9.90
N LEU A 127 3.46 -17.82 10.23
CA LEU A 127 4.50 -17.04 9.59
C LEU A 127 5.90 -17.61 9.83
N ASP A 128 6.20 -18.05 11.05
CA ASP A 128 7.48 -18.69 11.40
C ASP A 128 7.66 -20.00 10.65
N GLY A 129 6.58 -20.79 10.48
CA GLY A 129 6.60 -21.99 9.66
C GLY A 129 6.96 -21.69 8.20
N TRP A 130 6.38 -20.66 7.61
CA TRP A 130 6.71 -20.25 6.25
C TRP A 130 8.14 -19.69 6.14
N LYS A 131 8.59 -18.86 7.08
CA LYS A 131 9.99 -18.37 7.12
C LYS A 131 10.99 -19.52 7.16
N GLN A 132 10.74 -20.53 8.01
CA GLN A 132 11.59 -21.70 8.11
C GLN A 132 11.60 -22.53 6.82
N LYS A 133 10.44 -22.71 6.19
CA LYS A 133 10.28 -23.53 4.98
C LYS A 133 10.91 -22.86 3.75
N TYR A 134 10.67 -21.57 3.56
CA TYR A 134 11.03 -20.85 2.35
C TYR A 134 12.32 -20.02 2.48
N LYS A 135 12.90 -19.92 3.67
CA LYS A 135 14.16 -19.20 3.95
C LYS A 135 14.14 -17.75 3.49
N THR A 136 12.97 -17.11 3.52
CA THR A 136 12.77 -15.73 3.07
C THR A 136 12.14 -14.93 4.22
N ASP A 137 12.61 -13.71 4.41
CA ASP A 137 11.98 -12.80 5.35
C ASP A 137 10.59 -12.38 4.87
N MET A 138 9.64 -12.26 5.79
CA MET A 138 8.26 -11.88 5.45
C MET A 138 7.53 -11.31 6.66
N PHE A 139 6.48 -10.56 6.39
CA PHE A 139 5.59 -9.99 7.38
C PHE A 139 4.16 -9.89 6.85
N THR A 140 3.20 -9.94 7.76
CA THR A 140 1.77 -9.72 7.45
C THR A 140 1.38 -8.28 7.72
N SER A 141 0.28 -7.83 7.12
CA SER A 141 -0.27 -6.50 7.41
C SER A 141 -0.70 -6.35 8.86
N SER A 142 -1.26 -7.38 9.48
CA SER A 142 -1.69 -7.34 10.89
C SER A 142 -0.51 -7.17 11.84
N GLN A 143 0.53 -8.01 11.71
CA GLN A 143 1.75 -7.90 12.51
C GLN A 143 2.46 -6.54 12.31
N ASN A 144 2.55 -6.08 11.04
CA ASN A 144 3.14 -4.81 10.71
C ASN A 144 2.46 -3.64 11.42
N GLN A 145 1.14 -3.63 11.45
CA GLN A 145 0.37 -2.55 12.09
C GLN A 145 0.56 -2.54 13.61
N VAL A 146 0.64 -3.70 14.26
CA VAL A 146 1.01 -3.80 15.68
C VAL A 146 2.44 -3.29 15.92
N ASN A 147 3.39 -3.62 15.03
CA ASN A 147 4.75 -3.13 15.12
C ASN A 147 4.82 -1.60 15.04
N VAL A 148 4.08 -1.00 14.10
CA VAL A 148 3.97 0.46 13.97
C VAL A 148 3.41 1.09 15.23
N LEU A 149 2.28 0.58 15.74
CA LEU A 149 1.68 1.12 16.97
C LEU A 149 2.66 1.08 18.15
N LYS A 150 3.41 -0.01 18.29
CA LYS A 150 4.44 -0.14 19.32
C LYS A 150 5.62 0.80 19.11
N ALA A 151 6.13 0.93 17.88
CA ALA A 151 7.22 1.83 17.54
C ALA A 151 6.84 3.31 17.80
N MET A 152 5.60 3.67 17.52
CA MET A 152 5.05 5.01 17.83
C MET A 152 4.63 5.17 19.30
N LYS A 153 4.81 4.14 20.14
CA LYS A 153 4.43 4.11 21.58
C LYS A 153 2.93 4.33 21.82
N ILE A 154 2.10 3.99 20.85
CA ILE A 154 0.64 4.05 20.93
C ILE A 154 0.16 2.86 21.77
N LYS A 155 -0.67 3.14 22.78
CA LYS A 155 -1.19 2.13 23.70
C LYS A 155 -2.68 1.87 23.53
N LYS A 156 -3.41 2.85 22.94
CA LYS A 156 -4.86 2.81 22.86
C LYS A 156 -5.34 3.37 21.53
N ILE A 157 -6.13 2.59 20.80
CA ILE A 157 -6.61 2.97 19.46
C ILE A 157 -8.13 3.10 19.40
N LEU A 158 -8.58 4.00 18.51
CA LEU A 158 -9.88 3.93 17.85
C LEU A 158 -9.67 3.25 16.50
N GLY A 159 -10.25 2.08 16.29
CA GLY A 159 -10.19 1.35 15.04
C GLY A 159 -11.32 1.72 14.09
N ILE A 160 -10.99 1.95 12.83
CA ILE A 160 -11.93 2.24 11.74
C ILE A 160 -11.78 1.16 10.67
N THR A 161 -12.88 0.56 10.26
CA THR A 161 -12.90 -0.52 9.27
C THR A 161 -14.00 -0.32 8.24
N ALA A 162 -13.97 -1.13 7.18
CA ALA A 162 -15.09 -1.25 6.24
C ALA A 162 -16.10 -2.33 6.67
N PHE A 163 -15.77 -3.17 7.66
CA PHE A 163 -16.49 -4.40 8.01
C PHE A 163 -17.58 -4.17 9.06
N GLY A 164 -18.51 -5.13 9.13
CA GLY A 164 -19.58 -5.14 10.14
C GLY A 164 -19.10 -5.56 11.53
N ALA A 165 -19.98 -5.44 12.52
CA ALA A 165 -19.69 -5.60 13.94
C ALA A 165 -19.09 -6.96 14.32
N ASP A 166 -19.46 -8.05 13.64
CA ASP A 166 -18.98 -9.39 13.99
C ASP A 166 -17.47 -9.55 13.73
N LEU A 167 -17.01 -9.12 12.55
CA LEU A 167 -15.58 -9.13 12.22
C LEU A 167 -14.82 -8.13 13.09
N ASN A 168 -15.41 -6.95 13.33
CA ASN A 168 -14.80 -5.91 14.14
C ASN A 168 -14.49 -6.37 15.57
N ARG A 169 -15.34 -7.19 16.20
CA ARG A 169 -15.06 -7.81 17.51
C ARG A 169 -13.79 -8.68 17.47
N SER A 170 -13.62 -9.45 16.39
CA SER A 170 -12.41 -10.28 16.23
C SER A 170 -11.15 -9.46 16.03
N TYR A 171 -11.27 -8.34 15.30
CA TYR A 171 -10.14 -7.44 15.07
C TYR A 171 -9.75 -6.65 16.33
N ALA A 172 -10.75 -6.19 17.10
CA ALA A 172 -10.49 -5.57 18.41
C ALA A 172 -9.72 -6.53 19.32
N LYS A 173 -10.21 -7.77 19.43
CA LYS A 173 -9.53 -8.80 20.22
C LYS A 173 -8.09 -9.06 19.77
N TYR A 174 -7.79 -9.05 18.49
CA TYR A 174 -6.42 -9.22 17.99
C TYR A 174 -5.48 -8.14 18.52
N PHE A 175 -5.90 -6.87 18.56
CA PHE A 175 -5.10 -5.79 19.11
C PHE A 175 -4.94 -5.90 20.63
N GLU A 176 -6.01 -6.23 21.33
CA GLU A 176 -6.00 -6.43 22.79
C GLU A 176 -5.04 -7.58 23.17
N ASP A 177 -5.12 -8.71 22.47
CA ASP A 177 -4.19 -9.84 22.65
C ASP A 177 -2.74 -9.48 22.27
N SER A 178 -2.54 -8.43 21.46
CA SER A 178 -1.22 -7.88 21.09
C SER A 178 -0.72 -6.81 22.06
N GLY A 179 -1.49 -6.50 23.11
CA GLY A 179 -1.15 -5.49 24.13
C GLY A 179 -1.49 -4.05 23.77
N ILE A 180 -2.41 -3.84 22.80
CA ILE A 180 -2.93 -2.53 22.39
C ILE A 180 -4.40 -2.46 22.81
N ALA A 181 -4.74 -1.52 23.70
CA ALA A 181 -6.13 -1.32 24.10
C ALA A 181 -6.98 -0.75 22.94
N VAL A 182 -8.22 -1.20 22.83
CA VAL A 182 -9.16 -0.75 21.81
C VAL A 182 -10.30 0.02 22.47
N VAL A 183 -10.38 1.32 22.20
CA VAL A 183 -11.50 2.17 22.71
C VAL A 183 -12.81 1.76 22.05
N ALA A 184 -12.76 1.63 20.73
CA ALA A 184 -13.83 1.08 19.90
C ALA A 184 -13.25 0.57 18.57
N MET A 185 -13.97 -0.34 17.91
CA MET A 185 -13.69 -0.78 16.54
C MET A 185 -14.97 -0.53 15.73
N GLU A 186 -14.96 0.58 14.97
CA GLU A 186 -16.13 1.09 14.27
C GLU A 186 -16.07 0.74 12.78
N GLY A 187 -17.17 0.22 12.24
CA GLY A 187 -17.27 -0.20 10.85
C GLY A 187 -18.16 0.71 10.02
N MET A 188 -17.75 1.01 8.81
CA MET A 188 -18.61 1.68 7.83
C MET A 188 -19.67 0.74 7.25
N ASP A 189 -19.52 -0.56 7.47
CA ASP A 189 -20.43 -1.64 7.05
C ASP A 189 -20.75 -1.58 5.55
N VAL A 190 -19.72 -1.46 4.73
CA VAL A 190 -19.84 -1.48 3.28
C VAL A 190 -19.45 -2.85 2.73
N SER A 191 -20.06 -3.25 1.62
CA SER A 191 -19.72 -4.53 0.98
C SER A 191 -18.24 -4.55 0.56
N PHE A 192 -17.61 -5.72 0.61
CA PHE A 192 -16.18 -5.87 0.29
C PHE A 192 -15.85 -5.36 -1.12
N ALA A 193 -16.77 -5.56 -2.08
CA ALA A 193 -16.61 -5.06 -3.44
C ALA A 193 -16.65 -3.53 -3.53
N ALA A 194 -17.44 -2.86 -2.69
CA ALA A 194 -17.63 -1.41 -2.72
C ALA A 194 -16.57 -0.61 -1.93
N ILE A 195 -15.67 -1.29 -1.21
CA ILE A 195 -14.64 -0.60 -0.40
C ILE A 195 -13.82 0.43 -1.22
N PRO A 196 -13.37 0.14 -2.45
CA PRO A 196 -12.57 1.12 -3.23
C PRO A 196 -13.37 2.34 -3.69
N ASP A 197 -14.69 2.24 -3.70
CA ASP A 197 -15.58 3.30 -4.21
C ASP A 197 -16.06 4.25 -3.11
N VAL A 198 -15.66 4.02 -1.85
CA VAL A 198 -16.03 4.90 -0.72
C VAL A 198 -15.34 6.25 -0.88
N PRO A 199 -16.10 7.36 -1.01
CA PRO A 199 -15.51 8.68 -1.18
C PRO A 199 -14.66 9.11 0.02
N SER A 200 -13.56 9.80 -0.25
CA SER A 200 -12.63 10.29 0.79
C SER A 200 -13.33 11.16 1.84
N GLU A 201 -14.29 11.99 1.42
CA GLU A 201 -15.08 12.84 2.31
C GLU A 201 -15.96 12.04 3.27
N ALA A 202 -16.50 10.92 2.81
CA ALA A 202 -17.27 9.99 3.64
C ALA A 202 -16.38 9.32 4.68
N ILE A 203 -15.18 8.87 4.27
CA ILE A 203 -14.18 8.28 5.17
C ILE A 203 -13.75 9.30 6.23
N TYR A 204 -13.37 10.50 5.82
CA TYR A 204 -12.96 11.57 6.73
C TYR A 204 -14.08 11.90 7.74
N SER A 205 -15.30 12.12 7.25
CA SER A 205 -16.45 12.49 8.10
C SER A 205 -16.79 11.39 9.11
N PHE A 206 -16.72 10.12 8.68
CA PHE A 206 -16.93 8.97 9.55
C PHE A 206 -15.87 8.89 10.65
N ILE A 207 -14.60 8.99 10.30
CA ILE A 207 -13.49 8.95 11.25
C ILE A 207 -13.62 10.08 12.27
N LYS A 208 -13.82 11.31 11.81
CA LYS A 208 -13.96 12.50 12.69
C LYS A 208 -15.14 12.36 13.64
N LYS A 209 -16.30 11.94 13.14
CA LYS A 209 -17.48 11.68 13.96
C LYS A 209 -17.17 10.64 15.04
N LYS A 210 -16.61 9.49 14.68
CA LYS A 210 -16.33 8.42 15.63
C LYS A 210 -15.25 8.80 16.64
N PHE A 211 -14.26 9.54 16.24
CA PHE A 211 -13.24 10.05 17.17
C PHE A 211 -13.82 11.02 18.21
N LEU A 212 -14.77 11.84 17.83
CA LEU A 212 -15.46 12.74 18.74
C LEU A 212 -16.44 12.02 19.69
N GLU A 213 -17.03 10.91 19.25
CA GLU A 213 -17.89 10.03 20.05
C GLU A 213 -17.08 9.22 21.08
N HIS A 214 -15.90 8.73 20.71
CA HIS A 214 -15.06 7.85 21.52
C HIS A 214 -13.81 8.57 22.05
N LYS A 215 -13.87 8.98 23.32
CA LYS A 215 -12.76 9.72 23.94
C LYS A 215 -11.62 8.83 24.43
N GLY A 216 -10.39 9.34 24.42
CA GLY A 216 -9.23 8.76 25.07
C GLY A 216 -8.44 7.76 24.22
N ALA A 217 -8.61 7.76 22.89
CA ALA A 217 -7.70 7.07 21.98
C ALA A 217 -6.40 7.88 21.81
N ASP A 218 -5.26 7.21 21.80
CA ASP A 218 -3.94 7.80 21.54
C ASP A 218 -3.68 7.92 20.03
N ALA A 219 -4.44 7.19 19.20
CA ALA A 219 -4.34 7.20 17.75
C ALA A 219 -5.63 6.68 17.09
N VAL A 220 -5.81 7.04 15.83
CA VAL A 220 -6.77 6.39 14.94
C VAL A 220 -6.04 5.31 14.14
N TYR A 221 -6.60 4.11 14.12
CA TYR A 221 -6.15 3.00 13.31
C TYR A 221 -7.17 2.73 12.18
N ILE A 222 -6.72 2.65 10.93
CA ILE A 222 -7.58 2.35 9.79
C ILE A 222 -7.23 0.95 9.28
N LEU A 223 -8.21 0.04 9.23
CA LEU A 223 -8.06 -1.29 8.68
C LEU A 223 -8.54 -1.34 7.22
N GLY A 224 -7.66 -1.77 6.34
CA GLY A 224 -7.95 -1.95 4.93
C GLY A 224 -7.28 -0.93 4.03
N SER A 225 -6.32 -1.39 3.23
CA SER A 225 -5.63 -0.56 2.24
C SER A 225 -6.54 -0.12 1.09
N GLY A 226 -7.64 -0.85 0.87
CA GLY A 226 -8.64 -0.51 -0.14
C GLY A 226 -9.51 0.69 0.21
N LEU A 227 -9.61 1.08 1.49
CA LEU A 227 -10.16 2.39 1.86
C LEU A 227 -9.16 3.47 1.44
N GLY A 228 -9.55 4.36 0.54
CA GLY A 228 -8.71 5.41 -0.02
C GLY A 228 -8.30 6.51 0.96
N ALA A 229 -7.79 6.13 2.15
CA ALA A 229 -7.52 7.02 3.27
C ALA A 229 -6.07 7.54 3.33
N LEU A 230 -5.18 7.15 2.41
CA LEU A 230 -3.77 7.54 2.47
C LEU A 230 -3.59 9.06 2.40
N SER A 231 -4.29 9.72 1.50
CA SER A 231 -4.25 11.19 1.33
C SER A 231 -4.91 11.96 2.47
N LEU A 232 -5.68 11.28 3.32
CA LEU A 232 -6.38 11.88 4.45
C LEU A 232 -5.53 11.93 5.73
N ILE A 233 -4.42 11.18 5.80
CA ILE A 233 -3.64 11.02 7.04
C ILE A 233 -3.25 12.39 7.62
N ALA A 234 -2.59 13.22 6.82
CA ALA A 234 -2.07 14.50 7.31
C ALA A 234 -3.18 15.43 7.83
N VAL A 235 -4.30 15.54 7.13
CA VAL A 235 -5.42 16.39 7.56
C VAL A 235 -6.13 15.80 8.78
N LEU A 236 -6.26 14.48 8.86
CA LEU A 236 -6.82 13.81 10.04
C LEU A 236 -5.93 14.02 11.28
N GLU A 237 -4.62 13.85 11.17
CA GLU A 237 -3.68 14.09 12.27
C GLU A 237 -3.73 15.55 12.73
N GLN A 238 -3.79 16.51 11.79
CA GLN A 238 -3.94 17.92 12.10
C GLN A 238 -5.24 18.22 12.85
N ASP A 239 -6.36 17.68 12.39
CA ASP A 239 -7.69 17.99 12.95
C ASP A 239 -7.99 17.26 14.26
N LEU A 240 -7.47 16.03 14.41
CA LEU A 240 -7.73 15.17 15.57
C LEU A 240 -6.67 15.31 16.68
N GLY A 241 -5.48 15.82 16.35
CA GLY A 241 -4.36 15.97 17.27
C GLY A 241 -3.73 14.67 17.73
N VAL A 242 -3.95 13.58 17.00
CA VAL A 242 -3.40 12.24 17.28
C VAL A 242 -2.89 11.60 16.00
N PRO A 243 -1.90 10.68 16.08
CA PRO A 243 -1.43 9.93 14.91
C PRO A 243 -2.54 9.11 14.24
N VAL A 244 -2.41 8.93 12.92
CA VAL A 244 -3.29 8.08 12.12
C VAL A 244 -2.47 6.96 11.45
N VAL A 245 -2.70 5.72 11.88
CA VAL A 245 -2.02 4.53 11.33
C VAL A 245 -2.87 3.91 10.22
N GLN A 246 -2.35 3.97 9.01
CA GLN A 246 -3.00 3.47 7.79
C GLN A 246 -2.13 2.39 7.14
N PRO A 247 -2.70 1.32 6.56
CA PRO A 247 -1.95 0.13 6.11
C PRO A 247 -0.84 0.40 5.08
N ILE A 248 -1.03 1.34 4.15
CA ILE A 248 -0.01 1.64 3.12
C ILE A 248 1.19 2.34 3.77
N ALA A 249 0.94 3.35 4.60
CA ALA A 249 2.00 4.06 5.35
C ALA A 249 2.76 3.09 6.28
N ALA A 250 2.03 2.24 7.00
CA ALA A 250 2.61 1.21 7.86
C ALA A 250 3.52 0.25 7.08
N ARG A 251 3.09 -0.18 5.91
CA ARG A 251 3.85 -1.09 5.04
C ARG A 251 5.13 -0.43 4.51
N ILE A 252 5.05 0.81 4.05
CA ILE A 252 6.21 1.56 3.57
C ILE A 252 7.25 1.70 4.68
N TRP A 253 6.83 2.01 5.92
CA TRP A 253 7.71 2.05 7.08
C TRP A 253 8.36 0.68 7.34
N GLU A 254 7.61 -0.42 7.34
CA GLU A 254 8.13 -1.76 7.59
C GLU A 254 9.10 -2.22 6.49
N ILE A 255 8.80 -1.95 5.22
CA ILE A 255 9.68 -2.25 4.09
C ILE A 255 11.00 -1.49 4.24
N GLN A 256 10.96 -0.18 4.51
CA GLN A 256 12.17 0.60 4.72
C GLN A 256 13.01 0.05 5.88
N ARG A 257 12.37 -0.30 6.99
CA ARG A 257 13.03 -0.85 8.16
C ARG A 257 13.74 -2.18 7.84
N ARG A 258 13.08 -3.09 7.10
CA ARG A 258 13.63 -4.41 6.74
C ARG A 258 14.76 -4.32 5.73
N LEU A 259 14.67 -3.41 4.79
CA LEU A 259 15.70 -3.16 3.79
C LEU A 259 16.80 -2.21 4.27
N HIS A 260 16.80 -1.80 5.55
CA HIS A 260 17.74 -0.82 6.11
C HIS A 260 17.78 0.50 5.34
N VAL A 261 16.67 0.89 4.75
CA VAL A 261 16.46 2.19 4.09
C VAL A 261 15.83 3.14 5.11
N ARG A 262 16.23 4.42 5.10
CA ARG A 262 15.69 5.42 6.01
C ARG A 262 15.49 6.75 5.30
N GLU A 263 14.39 6.86 4.55
CA GLU A 263 14.00 8.07 3.83
C GLU A 263 12.64 8.58 4.33
N PRO A 264 12.59 9.64 5.14
CA PRO A 264 11.34 10.26 5.57
C PRO A 264 10.51 10.76 4.39
N ILE A 265 9.18 10.56 4.46
CA ILE A 265 8.24 10.96 3.41
C ILE A 265 7.26 11.95 4.02
N LYS A 266 7.28 13.21 3.54
CA LYS A 266 6.44 14.29 4.05
C LYS A 266 5.02 14.23 3.50
N GLY A 267 4.05 14.70 4.29
CA GLY A 267 2.66 14.85 3.89
C GLY A 267 1.81 13.58 4.02
N TYR A 268 2.37 12.51 4.60
CA TYR A 268 1.69 11.24 4.83
C TYR A 268 1.70 10.81 6.30
N GLY A 269 1.71 11.81 7.19
CA GLY A 269 1.57 11.64 8.64
C GLY A 269 2.87 11.36 9.38
N ALA A 270 2.78 11.45 10.70
CA ALA A 270 3.90 11.38 11.63
C ALA A 270 4.74 10.10 11.47
N LEU A 271 4.11 8.96 11.12
CA LEU A 271 4.80 7.68 10.93
C LEU A 271 5.89 7.76 9.84
N LEU A 272 5.54 8.27 8.66
CA LEU A 272 6.46 8.33 7.52
C LEU A 272 7.40 9.54 7.59
N GLU A 273 7.05 10.58 8.33
CA GLU A 273 7.90 11.75 8.52
C GLU A 273 9.00 11.50 9.57
N THR A 274 8.72 10.70 10.61
CA THR A 274 9.68 10.46 11.70
C THR A 274 10.41 9.13 11.61
N LEU A 275 9.83 8.13 10.93
CA LEU A 275 10.34 6.76 10.81
C LEU A 275 10.82 6.20 12.17
N PRO A 276 9.93 6.02 13.16
CA PRO A 276 10.31 5.52 14.48
C PRO A 276 11.01 4.16 14.39
N ALA A 277 11.92 3.91 15.36
CA ALA A 277 12.76 2.70 15.40
C ALA A 277 11.98 1.47 15.89
#